data_8bc1d0df333fef88a9870c90bc13da73
#
_entry.id   8bc1d0df333fef88a9870c90bc13da73
#
_cell.length_a   1.000
_cell.length_b   1.000
_cell.length_c   1.000
_cell.angle_alpha   90.00
_cell.angle_beta   90.00
_cell.angle_gamma   90.00
#
_symmetry.space_group_name_H-M   'P 1'
#
loop_
_entity.id
_entity.type
_entity.pdbx_description
1 polymer ?
#
loop_
_entity_poly.entity_id
_entity_poly.type
_entity_poly.pdbx_seq_one_letter_code
_entity_poly.pdbx_strand_id
1 'polypeptide(L)'
;MLEISSKTNLLEKNSYKYSLQDVAEPNLQRDVYSYGTVPKVAFNHRRVPLNMPEEIWITDTSLRDGQQSVEPYTVEQIVNIYKLLSRLGGPYGIIRQTEFFVYSKKDRQALEKCMELGLKFPEITSWIRASKEDFKLVRDLGIRETGILVSCSDYHIFKKMKMTRSQVLDYYLGTVKDAFDAGVIPRCHLEDITRADFYGFVVPFVNELQALSRQAGIPVKIRACDTMGYGVPYTEAALPRSVAGIIYGLQHYSDVPSECLEWHGHNDFCKAVANASTAWLYGACAVNCSLLGIGERTGNIPLEAMVFEYASLRGSLDGMDPTVITEIACLLYTSPSPRDA
;
A
#
# COMPACT_ATOMS: atom_id res chain seq x y z
N MET A 1 -26.65 14.08 -16.38
CA MET A 1 -26.69 15.53 -16.13
C MET A 1 -25.27 15.93 -15.70
N LEU A 2 -24.81 17.11 -16.07
CA LEU A 2 -23.51 17.63 -15.58
C LEU A 2 -23.79 18.43 -14.31
N GLU A 3 -23.08 18.16 -13.24
CA GLU A 3 -23.21 18.85 -11.96
C GLU A 3 -21.83 19.26 -11.42
N ILE A 4 -21.78 20.32 -10.63
CA ILE A 4 -20.54 20.69 -9.95
C ILE A 4 -20.38 19.75 -8.76
N SER A 5 -19.31 18.97 -8.77
CA SER A 5 -18.95 18.09 -7.65
C SER A 5 -18.53 18.95 -6.44
N SER A 6 -19.19 18.73 -5.31
CA SER A 6 -18.79 19.39 -4.05
C SER A 6 -17.43 18.92 -3.52
N LYS A 7 -16.95 17.76 -3.98
CA LYS A 7 -15.64 17.20 -3.59
C LYS A 7 -14.48 17.81 -4.38
N THR A 8 -14.68 18.05 -5.67
CA THR A 8 -13.61 18.45 -6.59
C THR A 8 -13.76 19.87 -7.12
N ASN A 9 -14.92 20.49 -6.88
CA ASN A 9 -15.33 21.78 -7.42
C ASN A 9 -15.25 21.85 -8.96
N LEU A 10 -15.40 20.71 -9.61
CA LEU A 10 -15.39 20.57 -11.06
C LEU A 10 -16.78 20.21 -11.58
N LEU A 11 -17.02 20.55 -12.85
CA LEU A 11 -18.20 20.11 -13.57
C LEU A 11 -18.02 18.63 -13.95
N GLU A 12 -18.75 17.76 -13.30
CA GLU A 12 -18.66 16.31 -13.49
C GLU A 12 -20.00 15.75 -13.99
N LYS A 13 -19.92 14.65 -14.71
CA LYS A 13 -21.11 13.88 -15.07
C LYS A 13 -21.57 13.10 -13.83
N ASN A 14 -22.84 13.29 -13.45
CA ASN A 14 -23.40 12.63 -12.27
C ASN A 14 -23.10 11.14 -12.22
N SER A 15 -22.67 10.73 -11.06
CA SER A 15 -22.47 9.38 -10.53
C SER A 15 -22.76 8.25 -11.53
N TYR A 16 -21.77 7.93 -12.37
CA TYR A 16 -21.82 6.65 -13.06
C TYR A 16 -21.50 5.57 -12.02
N LYS A 17 -22.48 4.72 -11.76
CA LYS A 17 -22.29 3.60 -10.84
C LYS A 17 -21.68 2.45 -11.61
N TYR A 18 -20.41 2.18 -11.38
CA TYR A 18 -19.73 1.04 -11.97
C TYR A 18 -20.21 -0.25 -11.32
N SER A 19 -20.55 -1.24 -12.14
CA SER A 19 -20.92 -2.58 -11.71
C SER A 19 -19.82 -3.57 -12.04
N LEU A 20 -19.73 -4.66 -11.27
CA LEU A 20 -18.82 -5.76 -11.57
C LEU A 20 -19.07 -6.27 -13.00
N GLN A 21 -17.99 -6.39 -13.77
CA GLN A 21 -17.99 -7.02 -15.09
C GLN A 21 -17.33 -8.38 -14.98
N ASP A 22 -18.15 -9.41 -14.76
CA ASP A 22 -17.65 -10.78 -14.77
C ASP A 22 -17.46 -11.23 -16.23
N VAL A 23 -16.22 -11.47 -16.61
CA VAL A 23 -15.84 -11.82 -17.98
C VAL A 23 -15.40 -13.28 -18.05
N ALA A 24 -15.72 -13.95 -19.17
CA ALA A 24 -15.36 -15.35 -19.38
C ALA A 24 -13.85 -15.55 -19.60
N GLU A 25 -13.21 -14.56 -20.23
CA GLU A 25 -11.78 -14.58 -20.55
C GLU A 25 -11.05 -13.41 -19.91
N PRO A 26 -9.81 -13.61 -19.41
CA PRO A 26 -9.05 -12.55 -18.77
C PRO A 26 -8.65 -11.44 -19.75
N ASN A 27 -8.85 -10.19 -19.38
CA ASN A 27 -8.23 -9.06 -20.07
C ASN A 27 -6.79 -8.86 -19.58
N LEU A 28 -5.83 -9.39 -20.31
CA LEU A 28 -4.41 -9.26 -19.98
C LEU A 28 -3.77 -7.99 -20.54
N GLN A 29 -4.54 -7.13 -21.21
CA GLN A 29 -4.11 -5.84 -21.77
C GLN A 29 -2.82 -5.97 -22.58
N ARG A 30 -2.76 -6.96 -23.51
CA ARG A 30 -1.55 -7.31 -24.27
C ARG A 30 -1.09 -6.24 -25.28
N ASP A 31 -1.97 -5.34 -25.64
CA ASP A 31 -1.67 -4.13 -26.41
C ASP A 31 -0.79 -3.13 -25.63
N VAL A 32 -0.90 -3.11 -24.32
CA VAL A 32 -0.11 -2.29 -23.39
C VAL A 32 1.05 -3.08 -22.78
N TYR A 33 0.79 -4.28 -22.30
CA TYR A 33 1.75 -5.17 -21.63
C TYR A 33 2.13 -6.35 -22.52
N SER A 34 2.89 -6.11 -23.57
CA SER A 34 3.41 -7.14 -24.45
C SER A 34 4.55 -7.94 -23.80
N TYR A 35 4.76 -9.21 -24.19
CA TYR A 35 5.82 -10.04 -23.61
C TYR A 35 7.24 -9.62 -24.02
N GLY A 36 7.40 -9.07 -25.18
CA GLY A 36 8.70 -8.85 -25.79
C GLY A 36 9.17 -7.40 -25.84
N THR A 37 8.38 -6.46 -25.30
CA THR A 37 8.71 -5.02 -25.34
C THR A 37 8.36 -4.34 -24.01
N VAL A 38 8.98 -3.19 -23.78
CA VAL A 38 8.65 -2.34 -22.62
C VAL A 38 7.18 -1.92 -22.69
N PRO A 39 6.42 -1.99 -21.59
CA PRO A 39 5.02 -1.58 -21.55
C PRO A 39 4.83 -0.13 -22.00
N LYS A 40 3.88 0.09 -22.89
CA LYS A 40 3.56 1.41 -23.43
C LYS A 40 2.84 2.26 -22.38
N VAL A 41 3.02 3.58 -22.46
CA VAL A 41 2.18 4.55 -21.75
C VAL A 41 1.20 5.12 -22.75
N ALA A 42 -0.09 4.93 -22.51
CA ALA A 42 -1.15 5.57 -23.25
C ALA A 42 -1.57 6.86 -22.55
N PHE A 43 -1.98 7.86 -23.30
CA PHE A 43 -2.49 9.14 -22.79
C PHE A 43 -3.94 9.31 -23.27
N ASN A 44 -4.81 9.78 -22.38
CA ASN A 44 -6.21 10.03 -22.68
C ASN A 44 -6.61 11.49 -22.43
N HIS A 45 -5.64 12.37 -22.13
CA HIS A 45 -5.82 13.79 -21.86
C HIS A 45 -6.79 14.11 -20.70
N ARG A 46 -7.09 13.13 -19.87
CA ARG A 46 -7.93 13.31 -18.69
C ARG A 46 -7.06 13.79 -17.53
N ARG A 47 -7.24 15.04 -17.14
CA ARG A 47 -6.63 15.59 -15.92
C ARG A 47 -7.53 15.36 -14.74
N VAL A 48 -6.92 15.01 -13.62
CA VAL A 48 -7.56 14.98 -12.31
C VAL A 48 -7.02 16.11 -11.44
N PRO A 49 -7.83 16.72 -10.54
CA PRO A 49 -7.38 17.82 -9.71
C PRO A 49 -6.40 17.36 -8.65
N LEU A 50 -5.47 18.23 -8.27
CA LEU A 50 -4.69 18.05 -7.06
C LEU A 50 -5.63 18.05 -5.84
N ASN A 51 -5.40 17.14 -4.93
CA ASN A 51 -6.19 16.97 -3.71
C ASN A 51 -5.33 16.45 -2.56
N MET A 52 -4.20 17.14 -2.28
CA MET A 52 -3.30 16.71 -1.21
C MET A 52 -4.02 16.77 0.14
N PRO A 53 -4.01 15.69 0.93
CA PRO A 53 -4.62 15.68 2.25
C PRO A 53 -3.95 16.66 3.21
N GLU A 54 -4.68 17.08 4.22
CA GLU A 54 -4.15 17.95 5.29
C GLU A 54 -3.01 17.25 6.05
N GLU A 55 -3.16 15.95 6.34
CA GLU A 55 -2.11 15.11 6.90
C GLU A 55 -1.63 14.10 5.86
N ILE A 56 -0.31 13.96 5.75
CA ILE A 56 0.35 12.89 5.00
C ILE A 56 1.38 12.22 5.90
N TRP A 57 1.62 10.92 5.68
CA TRP A 57 2.57 10.15 6.47
C TRP A 57 3.20 9.00 5.69
N ILE A 58 4.23 8.42 6.29
CA ILE A 58 4.96 7.27 5.76
C ILE A 58 4.60 6.03 6.60
N THR A 59 4.48 4.89 5.96
CA THR A 59 4.46 3.58 6.61
C THR A 59 5.68 2.79 6.17
N ASP A 60 6.23 1.99 7.08
CA ASP A 60 7.41 1.19 6.83
C ASP A 60 7.06 -0.28 6.59
N THR A 61 7.74 -0.90 5.63
CA THR A 61 7.65 -2.34 5.35
C THR A 61 9.02 -3.02 5.29
N SER A 62 10.07 -2.37 5.85
CA SER A 62 11.44 -2.92 5.85
C SER A 62 11.50 -4.28 6.52
N LEU A 63 10.75 -4.45 7.64
CA LEU A 63 10.72 -5.68 8.42
C LEU A 63 9.81 -6.77 7.83
N ARG A 64 9.07 -6.47 6.77
CA ARG A 64 8.23 -7.44 6.05
C ARG A 64 8.68 -7.58 4.59
N ASP A 65 8.38 -6.62 3.73
CA ASP A 65 8.67 -6.67 2.31
C ASP A 65 10.17 -6.52 2.02
N GLY A 66 10.82 -5.60 2.71
CA GLY A 66 12.26 -5.43 2.63
C GLY A 66 13.02 -6.69 3.00
N GLN A 67 12.64 -7.34 4.08
CA GLN A 67 13.30 -8.55 4.58
C GLN A 67 13.21 -9.77 3.63
N GLN A 68 12.31 -9.73 2.62
CA GLN A 68 12.21 -10.79 1.61
C GLN A 68 13.39 -10.82 0.63
N SER A 69 14.11 -9.72 0.50
CA SER A 69 15.24 -9.57 -0.44
C SER A 69 16.63 -9.64 0.20
N VAL A 70 16.70 -9.78 1.51
CA VAL A 70 17.94 -9.84 2.27
C VAL A 70 17.92 -11.03 3.23
N GLU A 71 19.07 -11.34 3.84
CA GLU A 71 19.13 -12.31 4.93
C GLU A 71 18.17 -11.87 6.05
N PRO A 72 17.34 -12.77 6.58
CA PRO A 72 16.39 -12.43 7.63
C PRO A 72 17.07 -11.84 8.86
N TYR A 73 16.69 -10.63 9.25
CA TYR A 73 17.25 -9.94 10.40
C TYR A 73 17.13 -10.75 11.68
N THR A 74 18.14 -10.64 12.55
CA THR A 74 18.07 -11.16 13.91
C THR A 74 17.06 -10.38 14.76
N VAL A 75 16.63 -10.95 15.89
CA VAL A 75 15.75 -10.26 16.85
C VAL A 75 16.35 -8.91 17.29
N GLU A 76 17.66 -8.87 17.54
CA GLU A 76 18.35 -7.65 17.97
C GLU A 76 18.36 -6.57 16.86
N GLN A 77 18.62 -6.97 15.61
CA GLN A 77 18.58 -6.07 14.46
C GLN A 77 17.17 -5.49 14.27
N ILE A 78 16.12 -6.31 14.35
CA ILE A 78 14.74 -5.85 14.24
C ILE A 78 14.41 -4.81 15.32
N VAL A 79 14.78 -5.07 16.58
CA VAL A 79 14.58 -4.13 17.69
C VAL A 79 15.35 -2.82 17.46
N ASN A 80 16.57 -2.89 16.96
CA ASN A 80 17.39 -1.70 16.68
C ASN A 80 16.80 -0.90 15.50
N ILE A 81 16.37 -1.56 14.42
CA ILE A 81 15.67 -0.91 13.29
C ILE A 81 14.42 -0.20 13.79
N TYR A 82 13.61 -0.85 14.62
CA TYR A 82 12.39 -0.27 15.17
C TYR A 82 12.65 0.99 16.02
N LYS A 83 13.70 0.98 16.85
CA LYS A 83 14.13 2.16 17.61
C LYS A 83 14.60 3.29 16.68
N LEU A 84 15.36 2.97 15.64
CA LEU A 84 15.85 3.96 14.68
C LEU A 84 14.68 4.55 13.84
N LEU A 85 13.70 3.74 13.45
CA LEU A 85 12.49 4.24 12.80
C LEU A 85 11.71 5.22 13.69
N SER A 86 11.62 4.94 15.00
CA SER A 86 10.97 5.85 15.96
C SER A 86 11.72 7.17 16.09
N ARG A 87 13.06 7.13 16.18
CA ARG A 87 13.89 8.34 16.23
C ARG A 87 13.79 9.14 14.93
N LEU A 88 13.89 8.48 13.78
CA LEU A 88 13.77 9.11 12.47
C LEU A 88 12.38 9.78 12.30
N GLY A 89 11.31 9.09 12.68
CA GLY A 89 9.93 9.57 12.52
C GLY A 89 9.53 10.68 13.49
N GLY A 90 10.29 10.85 14.57
CA GLY A 90 9.99 11.87 15.58
C GLY A 90 8.69 11.64 16.34
N PRO A 91 8.25 12.63 17.16
CA PRO A 91 7.16 12.44 18.10
C PRO A 91 5.76 12.53 17.49
N TYR A 92 5.61 13.04 16.28
CA TYR A 92 4.30 13.32 15.68
C TYR A 92 3.77 12.20 14.79
N GLY A 93 4.51 11.09 14.61
CA GLY A 93 4.08 9.93 13.86
C GLY A 93 4.04 10.17 12.34
N ILE A 94 5.03 10.89 11.82
CA ILE A 94 5.20 11.04 10.36
C ILE A 94 5.60 9.70 9.77
N ILE A 95 6.47 8.92 10.44
CA ILE A 95 6.57 7.47 10.20
C ILE A 95 5.53 6.83 11.11
N ARG A 96 4.34 6.54 10.55
CA ARG A 96 3.14 6.21 11.31
C ARG A 96 3.10 4.76 11.76
N GLN A 97 3.45 3.83 10.88
CA GLN A 97 3.29 2.39 11.07
C GLN A 97 4.49 1.62 10.52
N THR A 98 4.76 0.44 11.08
CA THR A 98 5.70 -0.54 10.52
C THR A 98 5.09 -1.93 10.50
N GLU A 99 5.32 -2.68 9.43
CA GLU A 99 4.77 -4.02 9.21
C GLU A 99 5.73 -5.12 9.66
N PHE A 100 5.19 -6.08 10.41
CA PHE A 100 5.91 -7.26 10.88
C PHE A 100 5.39 -8.54 10.25
N PHE A 101 6.28 -9.51 10.04
CA PHE A 101 5.88 -10.91 9.97
C PHE A 101 5.54 -11.44 11.37
N VAL A 102 4.61 -12.40 11.43
CA VAL A 102 4.09 -12.93 12.70
C VAL A 102 4.14 -14.47 12.80
N TYR A 103 4.64 -15.14 11.76
CA TYR A 103 4.53 -16.59 11.68
C TYR A 103 5.62 -17.33 12.43
N SER A 104 6.88 -16.91 12.32
CA SER A 104 7.99 -17.60 12.96
C SER A 104 8.10 -17.27 14.46
N LYS A 105 8.72 -18.17 15.22
CA LYS A 105 9.04 -17.93 16.64
C LYS A 105 9.94 -16.70 16.80
N LYS A 106 10.89 -16.51 15.88
CA LYS A 106 11.81 -15.36 15.87
C LYS A 106 11.03 -14.05 15.67
N ASP A 107 10.10 -14.02 14.71
CA ASP A 107 9.34 -12.81 14.39
C ASP A 107 8.48 -12.38 15.57
N ARG A 108 7.80 -13.35 16.22
CA ARG A 108 7.00 -13.09 17.43
C ARG A 108 7.85 -12.59 18.59
N GLN A 109 9.03 -13.17 18.82
CA GLN A 109 9.95 -12.71 19.86
C GLN A 109 10.45 -11.28 19.59
N ALA A 110 10.73 -10.94 18.34
CA ALA A 110 11.13 -9.59 17.96
C ALA A 110 9.98 -8.59 18.17
N LEU A 111 8.78 -8.95 17.75
CA LEU A 111 7.57 -8.17 17.93
C LEU A 111 7.28 -7.89 19.41
N GLU A 112 7.31 -8.90 20.27
CA GLU A 112 7.12 -8.77 21.71
C GLU A 112 8.12 -7.77 22.32
N LYS A 113 9.42 -7.91 21.99
CA LYS A 113 10.44 -6.97 22.44
C LYS A 113 10.24 -5.54 21.93
N CYS A 114 9.74 -5.37 20.69
CA CYS A 114 9.40 -4.04 20.18
C CYS A 114 8.21 -3.43 20.91
N MET A 115 7.18 -4.23 21.23
CA MET A 115 6.03 -3.79 22.02
C MET A 115 6.43 -3.38 23.44
N GLU A 116 7.33 -4.13 24.10
CA GLU A 116 7.86 -3.82 25.43
C GLU A 116 8.53 -2.44 25.52
N LEU A 117 9.03 -1.90 24.41
CA LEU A 117 9.61 -0.55 24.38
C LEU A 117 8.60 0.56 24.63
N GLY A 118 7.29 0.30 24.47
CA GLY A 118 6.24 1.26 24.71
C GLY A 118 6.31 2.51 23.80
N LEU A 119 6.94 2.42 22.64
CA LEU A 119 7.05 3.55 21.71
C LEU A 119 5.68 3.84 21.09
N LYS A 120 5.30 5.11 21.03
CA LYS A 120 4.03 5.53 20.43
C LYS A 120 4.04 5.35 18.92
N PHE A 121 5.16 5.66 18.27
CA PHE A 121 5.36 5.55 16.84
C PHE A 121 6.73 4.93 16.51
N PRO A 122 6.82 4.18 15.40
CA PRO A 122 5.71 3.74 14.55
C PRO A 122 4.82 2.71 15.27
N GLU A 123 3.51 2.75 14.98
CA GLU A 123 2.58 1.70 15.42
C GLU A 123 2.91 0.37 14.74
N ILE A 124 2.82 -0.71 15.48
CA ILE A 124 3.09 -2.04 14.96
C ILE A 124 1.85 -2.57 14.24
N THR A 125 2.02 -2.96 12.99
CA THR A 125 1.04 -3.69 12.19
C THR A 125 1.62 -5.01 11.72
N SER A 126 0.79 -5.87 11.15
CA SER A 126 1.24 -7.14 10.58
C SER A 126 0.78 -7.32 9.14
N TRP A 127 1.29 -8.37 8.50
CA TRP A 127 0.81 -8.87 7.23
C TRP A 127 0.58 -10.37 7.32
N ILE A 128 -0.58 -10.83 6.84
CA ILE A 128 -1.00 -12.23 6.91
C ILE A 128 -1.60 -12.72 5.59
N ARG A 129 -1.71 -14.04 5.45
CA ARG A 129 -2.33 -14.72 4.32
C ARG A 129 -3.85 -14.68 4.31
N ALA A 130 -4.45 -14.16 5.39
CA ALA A 130 -5.88 -13.96 5.52
C ALA A 130 -6.72 -15.26 5.67
N SER A 131 -6.28 -16.14 6.56
CA SER A 131 -7.13 -17.21 7.12
C SER A 131 -7.74 -16.80 8.47
N LYS A 132 -8.78 -17.50 8.91
CA LYS A 132 -9.39 -17.28 10.25
C LYS A 132 -8.37 -17.44 11.38
N GLU A 133 -7.50 -18.44 11.25
CA GLU A 133 -6.43 -18.72 12.21
C GLU A 133 -5.40 -17.59 12.24
N ASP A 134 -5.09 -17.02 11.09
CA ASP A 134 -4.16 -15.88 10.98
C ASP A 134 -4.74 -14.63 11.66
N PHE A 135 -6.03 -14.32 11.51
CA PHE A 135 -6.68 -13.22 12.22
C PHE A 135 -6.70 -13.43 13.73
N LYS A 136 -6.96 -14.65 14.17
CA LYS A 136 -6.87 -14.99 15.59
C LYS A 136 -5.45 -14.77 16.13
N LEU A 137 -4.42 -15.18 15.39
CA LEU A 137 -3.02 -14.95 15.75
C LEU A 137 -2.73 -13.45 15.90
N VAL A 138 -3.17 -12.62 14.96
CA VAL A 138 -3.01 -11.15 15.00
C VAL A 138 -3.63 -10.56 16.25
N ARG A 139 -4.87 -10.94 16.56
CA ARG A 139 -5.58 -10.51 17.76
C ARG A 139 -4.87 -10.96 19.04
N ASP A 140 -4.46 -12.24 19.11
CA ASP A 140 -3.82 -12.82 20.29
C ASP A 140 -2.43 -12.18 20.56
N LEU A 141 -1.79 -11.61 19.53
CA LEU A 141 -0.57 -10.79 19.64
C LEU A 141 -0.85 -9.32 20.02
N GLY A 142 -2.11 -8.92 20.18
CA GLY A 142 -2.49 -7.55 20.53
C GLY A 142 -2.36 -6.54 19.38
N ILE A 143 -2.21 -6.99 18.15
CA ILE A 143 -2.12 -6.14 16.96
C ILE A 143 -3.52 -5.76 16.49
N ARG A 144 -3.75 -4.48 16.24
CA ARG A 144 -5.07 -3.95 15.88
C ARG A 144 -5.35 -3.92 14.39
N GLU A 145 -4.31 -3.84 13.57
CA GLU A 145 -4.42 -3.69 12.12
C GLU A 145 -3.49 -4.67 11.41
N THR A 146 -3.98 -5.29 10.35
CA THR A 146 -3.19 -6.20 9.53
C THR A 146 -3.42 -6.01 8.04
N GLY A 147 -2.34 -6.12 7.26
CA GLY A 147 -2.40 -6.22 5.81
C GLY A 147 -2.88 -7.59 5.37
N ILE A 148 -3.76 -7.62 4.38
CA ILE A 148 -4.20 -8.82 3.68
C ILE A 148 -4.01 -8.65 2.18
N LEU A 149 -3.46 -9.67 1.54
CA LEU A 149 -3.22 -9.63 0.10
C LEU A 149 -4.52 -9.88 -0.66
N VAL A 150 -4.86 -8.94 -1.54
CA VAL A 150 -6.07 -8.97 -2.35
C VAL A 150 -5.69 -8.81 -3.82
N SER A 151 -5.67 -9.90 -4.57
CA SER A 151 -5.34 -9.84 -6.00
C SER A 151 -6.46 -9.19 -6.80
N CYS A 152 -6.13 -8.19 -7.61
CA CYS A 152 -7.14 -7.44 -8.37
C CYS A 152 -6.92 -7.41 -9.89
N SER A 153 -5.79 -7.92 -10.40
CA SER A 153 -5.58 -8.06 -11.84
C SER A 153 -6.07 -9.40 -12.37
N ASP A 154 -6.53 -9.42 -13.63
CA ASP A 154 -6.94 -10.65 -14.29
C ASP A 154 -5.79 -11.67 -14.43
N TYR A 155 -4.52 -11.20 -14.42
CA TYR A 155 -3.37 -12.09 -14.31
C TYR A 155 -3.43 -12.96 -13.06
N HIS A 156 -3.73 -12.35 -11.91
CA HIS A 156 -3.79 -13.08 -10.66
C HIS A 156 -5.11 -13.82 -10.50
N ILE A 157 -6.24 -13.18 -10.82
CA ILE A 157 -7.57 -13.77 -10.72
C ILE A 157 -7.65 -15.07 -11.53
N PHE A 158 -7.37 -15.01 -12.82
CA PHE A 158 -7.56 -16.15 -13.72
C PHE A 158 -6.37 -17.11 -13.75
N LYS A 159 -5.12 -16.61 -13.68
CA LYS A 159 -3.93 -17.47 -13.87
C LYS A 159 -3.36 -18.00 -12.56
N LYS A 160 -3.36 -17.21 -11.49
CA LYS A 160 -2.85 -17.62 -10.16
C LYS A 160 -3.93 -18.27 -9.32
N MET A 161 -5.10 -17.63 -9.15
CA MET A 161 -6.20 -18.11 -8.30
C MET A 161 -7.12 -19.08 -9.03
N LYS A 162 -7.18 -19.04 -10.37
CA LYS A 162 -8.07 -19.85 -11.22
C LYS A 162 -9.55 -19.66 -10.84
N MET A 163 -9.93 -18.42 -10.61
CA MET A 163 -11.29 -18.01 -10.24
C MET A 163 -11.85 -17.03 -11.26
N THR A 164 -13.16 -16.83 -11.22
CA THR A 164 -13.82 -15.69 -11.88
C THR A 164 -13.70 -14.44 -11.00
N ARG A 165 -14.00 -13.27 -11.57
CA ARG A 165 -14.02 -12.01 -10.80
C ARG A 165 -15.05 -12.04 -9.67
N SER A 166 -16.25 -12.60 -9.92
CA SER A 166 -17.29 -12.77 -8.89
C SER A 166 -16.81 -13.66 -7.75
N GLN A 167 -16.16 -14.78 -8.06
CA GLN A 167 -15.65 -15.69 -7.02
C GLN A 167 -14.56 -15.03 -6.16
N VAL A 168 -13.68 -14.25 -6.77
CA VAL A 168 -12.63 -13.49 -6.03
C VAL A 168 -13.26 -12.42 -5.15
N LEU A 169 -14.27 -11.71 -5.66
CA LEU A 169 -15.02 -10.72 -4.88
C LEU A 169 -15.63 -11.37 -3.63
N ASP A 170 -16.39 -12.44 -3.79
CA ASP A 170 -17.05 -13.15 -2.68
C ASP A 170 -16.03 -13.68 -1.66
N TYR A 171 -14.91 -14.23 -2.15
CA TYR A 171 -13.82 -14.73 -1.31
C TYR A 171 -13.24 -13.64 -0.41
N TYR A 172 -12.90 -12.47 -0.98
CA TYR A 172 -12.28 -11.39 -0.20
C TYR A 172 -13.28 -10.66 0.70
N LEU A 173 -14.55 -10.55 0.32
CA LEU A 173 -15.58 -10.04 1.21
C LEU A 173 -15.77 -10.95 2.43
N GLY A 174 -15.73 -12.26 2.23
CA GLY A 174 -15.72 -13.24 3.33
C GLY A 174 -14.51 -13.06 4.25
N THR A 175 -13.32 -12.90 3.67
CA THR A 175 -12.08 -12.65 4.42
C THR A 175 -12.13 -11.38 5.28
N VAL A 176 -12.69 -10.29 4.75
CA VAL A 176 -12.85 -9.03 5.50
C VAL A 176 -13.84 -9.19 6.65
N LYS A 177 -14.92 -9.95 6.48
CA LYS A 177 -15.84 -10.29 7.57
C LYS A 177 -15.15 -11.10 8.67
N ASP A 178 -14.30 -12.07 8.31
CA ASP A 178 -13.51 -12.83 9.29
C ASP A 178 -12.56 -11.92 10.09
N ALA A 179 -11.99 -10.87 9.48
CA ALA A 179 -11.20 -9.86 10.18
C ALA A 179 -12.04 -9.07 11.18
N PHE A 180 -13.24 -8.64 10.80
CA PHE A 180 -14.17 -7.94 11.69
C PHE A 180 -14.59 -8.80 12.88
N ASP A 181 -14.91 -10.08 12.64
CA ASP A 181 -15.25 -11.03 13.68
C ASP A 181 -14.10 -11.24 14.68
N ALA A 182 -12.86 -11.12 14.23
CA ALA A 182 -11.68 -11.16 15.08
C ALA A 182 -11.38 -9.82 15.79
N GLY A 183 -12.10 -8.73 15.46
CA GLY A 183 -11.83 -7.39 16.00
C GLY A 183 -10.58 -6.73 15.43
N VAL A 184 -10.16 -7.11 14.22
CA VAL A 184 -8.95 -6.62 13.55
C VAL A 184 -9.33 -5.71 12.39
N ILE A 185 -8.66 -4.58 12.26
CA ILE A 185 -8.82 -3.66 11.13
C ILE A 185 -8.09 -4.23 9.91
N PRO A 186 -8.79 -4.58 8.81
CA PRO A 186 -8.16 -5.07 7.60
C PRO A 186 -7.64 -3.92 6.74
N ARG A 187 -6.40 -4.05 6.27
CA ARG A 187 -5.84 -3.23 5.19
C ARG A 187 -5.71 -4.10 3.95
N CYS A 188 -6.61 -3.89 2.98
CA CYS A 188 -6.65 -4.63 1.74
C CYS A 188 -5.57 -4.13 0.78
N HIS A 189 -4.56 -4.96 0.52
CA HIS A 189 -3.50 -4.68 -0.44
C HIS A 189 -3.98 -5.10 -1.82
N LEU A 190 -4.41 -4.14 -2.66
CA LEU A 190 -4.87 -4.37 -4.03
C LEU A 190 -3.67 -4.72 -4.92
N GLU A 191 -3.25 -5.98 -4.88
CA GLU A 191 -2.08 -6.50 -5.60
C GLU A 191 -2.27 -6.33 -7.11
N ASP A 192 -1.25 -5.73 -7.75
CA ASP A 192 -1.17 -5.56 -9.21
C ASP A 192 -2.23 -4.61 -9.81
N ILE A 193 -2.56 -3.55 -9.07
CA ILE A 193 -3.59 -2.59 -9.48
C ILE A 193 -3.26 -1.88 -10.81
N THR A 194 -1.98 -1.71 -11.12
CA THR A 194 -1.52 -1.06 -12.35
C THR A 194 -1.69 -1.90 -13.62
N ARG A 195 -2.17 -3.15 -13.50
CA ARG A 195 -2.62 -4.00 -14.61
C ARG A 195 -4.08 -4.45 -14.48
N ALA A 196 -4.79 -3.94 -13.49
CA ALA A 196 -6.17 -4.35 -13.23
C ALA A 196 -7.17 -3.63 -14.14
N ASP A 197 -8.34 -4.24 -14.32
CA ASP A 197 -9.49 -3.57 -14.89
C ASP A 197 -10.09 -2.64 -13.82
N PHE A 198 -9.70 -1.37 -13.89
CA PHE A 198 -10.02 -0.41 -12.85
C PHE A 198 -11.53 -0.19 -12.69
N TYR A 199 -12.24 0.00 -13.80
CA TYR A 199 -13.67 0.29 -13.76
C TYR A 199 -14.56 -0.96 -13.71
N GLY A 200 -14.14 -2.06 -14.33
CA GLY A 200 -14.91 -3.30 -14.39
C GLY A 200 -14.70 -4.21 -13.17
N PHE A 201 -13.63 -4.01 -12.40
CA PHE A 201 -13.36 -4.83 -11.21
C PHE A 201 -12.97 -4.01 -9.97
N VAL A 202 -11.92 -3.16 -10.05
CA VAL A 202 -11.36 -2.51 -8.86
C VAL A 202 -12.40 -1.62 -8.16
N VAL A 203 -13.02 -0.70 -8.90
CA VAL A 203 -14.03 0.22 -8.33
C VAL A 203 -15.23 -0.53 -7.76
N PRO A 204 -15.89 -1.47 -8.49
CA PRO A 204 -16.99 -2.27 -7.91
C PRO A 204 -16.58 -3.04 -6.66
N PHE A 205 -15.41 -3.66 -6.66
CA PHE A 205 -14.90 -4.42 -5.51
C PHE A 205 -14.68 -3.52 -4.30
N VAL A 206 -14.02 -2.37 -4.47
CA VAL A 206 -13.77 -1.44 -3.37
C VAL A 206 -15.09 -0.83 -2.85
N ASN A 207 -16.09 -0.63 -3.71
CA ASN A 207 -17.42 -0.21 -3.29
C ASN A 207 -18.07 -1.22 -2.32
N GLU A 208 -17.95 -2.51 -2.59
CA GLU A 208 -18.43 -3.56 -1.67
C GLU A 208 -17.65 -3.57 -0.36
N LEU A 209 -16.33 -3.40 -0.40
CA LEU A 209 -15.50 -3.27 0.81
C LEU A 209 -15.92 -2.06 1.66
N GLN A 210 -16.16 -0.90 1.04
CA GLN A 210 -16.63 0.30 1.74
C GLN A 210 -18.07 0.13 2.28
N ALA A 211 -18.93 -0.62 1.58
CA ALA A 211 -20.25 -0.96 2.08
C ALA A 211 -20.17 -1.84 3.34
N LEU A 212 -19.32 -2.86 3.35
CA LEU A 212 -19.06 -3.68 4.54
C LEU A 212 -18.48 -2.85 5.69
N SER A 213 -17.53 -1.95 5.40
CA SER A 213 -16.95 -1.05 6.40
C SER A 213 -18.02 -0.19 7.08
N ARG A 214 -18.90 0.44 6.30
CA ARG A 214 -20.01 1.25 6.84
C ARG A 214 -21.00 0.42 7.65
N GLN A 215 -21.31 -0.79 7.20
CA GLN A 215 -22.24 -1.70 7.89
C GLN A 215 -21.68 -2.17 9.24
N ALA A 216 -20.39 -2.47 9.30
CA ALA A 216 -19.72 -2.95 10.50
C ALA A 216 -19.30 -1.82 11.45
N GLY A 217 -19.20 -0.57 10.97
CA GLY A 217 -18.59 0.53 11.73
C GLY A 217 -17.10 0.36 11.97
N ILE A 218 -16.43 -0.50 11.19
CA ILE A 218 -14.99 -0.79 11.26
C ILE A 218 -14.36 -0.34 9.95
N PRO A 219 -13.31 0.48 9.96
CA PRO A 219 -12.68 0.94 8.74
C PRO A 219 -12.04 -0.22 7.95
N VAL A 220 -12.22 -0.21 6.63
CA VAL A 220 -11.41 -1.01 5.71
C VAL A 220 -10.42 -0.07 5.05
N LYS A 221 -9.13 -0.29 5.29
CA LYS A 221 -8.07 0.48 4.64
C LYS A 221 -7.72 -0.15 3.29
N ILE A 222 -7.35 0.69 2.34
CA ILE A 222 -6.99 0.29 0.97
C ILE A 222 -5.56 0.68 0.70
N ARG A 223 -4.73 -0.30 0.35
CA ARG A 223 -3.38 -0.08 -0.17
C ARG A 223 -3.38 -0.39 -1.67
N ALA A 224 -3.20 0.63 -2.50
CA ALA A 224 -3.02 0.47 -3.94
C ALA A 224 -1.58 0.02 -4.21
N CYS A 225 -1.39 -1.18 -4.77
CA CYS A 225 -0.08 -1.80 -4.94
C CYS A 225 0.35 -1.84 -6.40
N ASP A 226 1.35 -1.05 -6.74
CA ASP A 226 2.06 -1.10 -8.02
C ASP A 226 3.10 -2.22 -7.99
N THR A 227 2.63 -3.45 -8.05
CA THR A 227 3.40 -4.67 -7.83
C THR A 227 4.57 -4.82 -8.80
N MET A 228 4.42 -4.33 -10.04
CA MET A 228 5.44 -4.46 -11.09
C MET A 228 6.12 -3.14 -11.45
N GLY A 229 5.87 -2.07 -10.68
CA GLY A 229 6.45 -0.76 -10.95
C GLY A 229 5.96 -0.10 -12.24
N TYR A 230 4.79 -0.51 -12.76
CA TYR A 230 4.25 0.02 -14.02
C TYR A 230 3.56 1.37 -13.90
N GLY A 231 3.28 1.83 -12.68
CA GLY A 231 2.71 3.13 -12.40
C GLY A 231 3.53 4.26 -13.00
N VAL A 232 2.85 5.33 -13.40
CA VAL A 232 3.50 6.55 -13.90
C VAL A 232 2.90 7.78 -13.23
N PRO A 233 3.72 8.80 -12.92
CA PRO A 233 3.26 10.03 -12.27
C PRO A 233 2.61 11.02 -13.24
N TYR A 234 2.51 10.68 -14.52
CA TYR A 234 2.01 11.56 -15.57
C TYR A 234 0.50 11.74 -15.44
N THR A 235 0.05 12.96 -15.21
CA THR A 235 -1.34 13.29 -14.87
C THR A 235 -2.35 12.95 -15.97
N GLU A 236 -1.94 12.93 -17.23
CA GLU A 236 -2.79 12.60 -18.39
C GLU A 236 -2.62 11.16 -18.89
N ALA A 237 -1.83 10.36 -18.17
CA ALA A 237 -1.71 8.95 -18.50
C ALA A 237 -3.04 8.21 -18.27
N ALA A 238 -3.33 7.28 -19.16
CA ALA A 238 -4.53 6.46 -19.05
C ALA A 238 -4.40 5.42 -17.92
N LEU A 239 -5.54 5.07 -17.31
CA LEU A 239 -5.65 3.90 -16.43
C LEU A 239 -5.36 2.62 -17.24
N PRO A 240 -4.84 1.59 -16.58
CA PRO A 240 -4.59 1.51 -15.13
C PRO A 240 -3.20 2.02 -14.69
N ARG A 241 -2.42 2.68 -15.55
CA ARG A 241 -1.04 3.10 -15.22
C ARG A 241 -0.94 4.45 -14.52
N SER A 242 -1.96 5.29 -14.57
CA SER A 242 -1.97 6.61 -13.94
C SER A 242 -2.10 6.51 -12.42
N VAL A 243 -1.05 6.85 -11.66
CA VAL A 243 -1.12 6.92 -10.20
C VAL A 243 -2.17 7.95 -9.76
N ALA A 244 -2.12 9.16 -10.32
CA ALA A 244 -3.11 10.20 -10.07
C ALA A 244 -4.55 9.71 -10.35
N GLY A 245 -4.75 9.02 -11.48
CA GLY A 245 -6.05 8.47 -11.86
C GLY A 245 -6.56 7.37 -10.94
N ILE A 246 -5.66 6.50 -10.45
CA ILE A 246 -6.00 5.44 -9.48
C ILE A 246 -6.44 6.07 -8.15
N ILE A 247 -5.63 6.94 -7.57
CA ILE A 247 -5.92 7.58 -6.28
C ILE A 247 -7.21 8.39 -6.35
N TYR A 248 -7.35 9.24 -7.36
CA TYR A 248 -8.59 9.98 -7.60
C TYR A 248 -9.81 9.05 -7.75
N GLY A 249 -9.68 7.99 -8.53
CA GLY A 249 -10.78 7.07 -8.79
C GLY A 249 -11.24 6.31 -7.56
N LEU A 250 -10.30 5.87 -6.70
CA LEU A 250 -10.64 5.21 -5.42
C LEU A 250 -11.37 6.15 -4.46
N GLN A 251 -11.00 7.43 -4.43
CA GLN A 251 -11.72 8.43 -3.62
C GLN A 251 -13.06 8.82 -4.24
N HIS A 252 -13.07 9.10 -5.53
CA HIS A 252 -14.24 9.69 -6.19
C HIS A 252 -15.34 8.67 -6.51
N TYR A 253 -14.98 7.46 -6.94
CA TYR A 253 -15.94 6.41 -7.33
C TYR A 253 -16.21 5.38 -6.24
N SER A 254 -15.35 5.30 -5.23
CA SER A 254 -15.48 4.30 -4.16
C SER A 254 -15.51 4.90 -2.75
N ASP A 255 -15.56 6.22 -2.62
CA ASP A 255 -15.65 6.94 -1.36
C ASP A 255 -14.59 6.52 -0.32
N VAL A 256 -13.39 6.09 -0.76
CA VAL A 256 -12.31 5.75 0.17
C VAL A 256 -11.80 7.03 0.83
N PRO A 257 -11.88 7.15 2.16
CA PRO A 257 -11.31 8.31 2.85
C PRO A 257 -9.80 8.38 2.68
N SER A 258 -9.23 9.59 2.59
CA SER A 258 -7.78 9.79 2.41
C SER A 258 -6.96 9.05 3.46
N GLU A 259 -7.39 9.10 4.73
CA GLU A 259 -6.73 8.44 5.88
C GLU A 259 -6.79 6.90 5.82
N CYS A 260 -7.65 6.35 4.97
CA CYS A 260 -7.75 4.92 4.69
C CYS A 260 -7.08 4.53 3.37
N LEU A 261 -6.43 5.46 2.66
CA LEU A 261 -5.82 5.22 1.35
C LEU A 261 -4.31 5.35 1.40
N GLU A 262 -3.64 4.30 0.93
CA GLU A 262 -2.19 4.17 0.92
C GLU A 262 -1.70 3.72 -0.45
N TRP A 263 -0.53 4.22 -0.86
CA TRP A 263 0.18 3.78 -2.05
C TRP A 263 1.40 2.94 -1.68
N HIS A 264 1.57 1.81 -2.36
CA HIS A 264 2.77 0.97 -2.32
C HIS A 264 3.27 0.73 -3.74
N GLY A 265 4.58 0.76 -3.96
CA GLY A 265 5.12 0.53 -5.28
C GLY A 265 6.55 0.00 -5.29
N HIS A 266 6.86 -0.77 -6.34
CA HIS A 266 8.19 -1.24 -6.65
C HIS A 266 8.91 -0.34 -7.64
N ASN A 267 10.24 -0.42 -7.70
CA ASN A 267 11.08 0.53 -8.40
C ASN A 267 11.61 0.02 -9.76
N ASP A 268 10.92 -0.95 -10.37
CA ASP A 268 11.37 -1.62 -11.59
C ASP A 268 11.66 -0.66 -12.75
N PHE A 269 10.96 0.46 -12.82
CA PHE A 269 11.16 1.50 -13.83
C PHE A 269 11.68 2.82 -13.26
N CYS A 270 12.32 2.79 -12.09
CA CYS A 270 12.92 3.95 -11.43
C CYS A 270 11.94 5.13 -11.21
N LYS A 271 10.67 4.83 -10.89
CA LYS A 271 9.61 5.84 -10.67
C LYS A 271 8.98 5.78 -9.29
N ALA A 272 9.47 4.91 -8.41
CA ALA A 272 8.82 4.65 -7.12
C ALA A 272 8.61 5.93 -6.29
N VAL A 273 9.62 6.79 -6.15
CA VAL A 273 9.54 8.06 -5.40
C VAL A 273 8.55 9.00 -6.06
N ALA A 274 8.67 9.24 -7.38
CA ALA A 274 7.77 10.13 -8.10
C ALA A 274 6.30 9.66 -8.04
N ASN A 275 6.07 8.34 -8.09
CA ASN A 275 4.74 7.75 -7.94
C ASN A 275 4.19 7.95 -6.52
N ALA A 276 5.02 7.78 -5.49
CA ALA A 276 4.64 8.00 -4.10
C ALA A 276 4.27 9.47 -3.84
N SER A 277 5.09 10.42 -4.30
CA SER A 277 4.78 11.85 -4.22
C SER A 277 3.49 12.18 -4.96
N THR A 278 3.27 11.57 -6.13
CA THR A 278 2.02 11.72 -6.88
C THR A 278 0.83 11.19 -6.08
N ALA A 279 0.95 10.06 -5.41
CA ALA A 279 -0.13 9.53 -4.59
C ALA A 279 -0.52 10.49 -3.45
N TRP A 280 0.42 11.11 -2.76
CA TRP A 280 0.16 12.16 -1.77
C TRP A 280 -0.53 13.37 -2.38
N LEU A 281 -0.02 13.87 -3.51
CA LEU A 281 -0.57 15.06 -4.17
C LEU A 281 -2.02 14.89 -4.65
N TYR A 282 -2.44 13.64 -4.90
CA TYR A 282 -3.78 13.34 -5.44
C TYR A 282 -4.73 12.70 -4.44
N GLY A 283 -4.33 12.54 -3.15
CA GLY A 283 -5.30 12.25 -2.11
C GLY A 283 -5.03 11.06 -1.21
N ALA A 284 -3.97 10.29 -1.41
CA ALA A 284 -3.57 9.27 -0.44
C ALA A 284 -2.87 9.95 0.75
N CYS A 285 -3.26 9.62 1.98
CA CYS A 285 -2.53 10.08 3.17
C CYS A 285 -1.22 9.33 3.36
N ALA A 286 -1.18 8.06 3.00
CA ALA A 286 -0.04 7.20 3.30
C ALA A 286 0.72 6.75 2.05
N VAL A 287 2.05 6.63 2.19
CA VAL A 287 2.92 5.92 1.25
C VAL A 287 3.70 4.86 2.01
N ASN A 288 3.78 3.66 1.43
CA ASN A 288 4.45 2.52 2.03
C ASN A 288 5.85 2.34 1.46
N CYS A 289 6.84 2.42 2.33
CA CYS A 289 8.24 2.54 1.99
C CYS A 289 9.09 1.48 2.70
N SER A 290 10.32 1.31 2.28
CA SER A 290 11.32 0.56 3.02
C SER A 290 12.60 1.36 3.19
N LEU A 291 13.33 1.11 4.26
CA LEU A 291 14.63 1.72 4.51
C LEU A 291 15.59 1.40 3.35
N LEU A 292 16.23 2.42 2.80
CA LEU A 292 17.12 2.36 1.64
C LEU A 292 16.51 1.72 0.39
N GLY A 293 15.17 1.67 0.32
CA GLY A 293 14.45 1.05 -0.77
C GLY A 293 14.64 -0.47 -0.87
N ILE A 294 15.08 -1.14 0.20
CA ILE A 294 15.27 -2.60 0.21
C ILE A 294 13.95 -3.29 -0.09
N GLY A 295 13.96 -4.24 -1.03
CA GLY A 295 12.76 -4.98 -1.44
C GLY A 295 13.01 -5.87 -2.63
N GLU A 296 11.96 -6.57 -3.05
CA GLU A 296 12.04 -7.49 -4.18
C GLU A 296 12.54 -6.82 -5.47
N ARG A 297 13.26 -7.55 -6.28
CA ARG A 297 13.80 -7.13 -7.59
C ARG A 297 14.65 -5.87 -7.51
N THR A 298 14.12 -4.73 -7.94
CA THR A 298 14.79 -3.42 -7.95
C THR A 298 14.50 -2.59 -6.71
N GLY A 299 13.76 -3.15 -5.75
CA GLY A 299 13.43 -2.53 -4.48
C GLY A 299 12.08 -1.83 -4.44
N ASN A 300 11.82 -1.24 -3.29
CA ASN A 300 10.60 -0.50 -2.95
C ASN A 300 10.84 1.02 -3.03
N ILE A 301 9.86 1.79 -2.59
CA ILE A 301 10.00 3.24 -2.38
C ILE A 301 11.00 3.47 -1.24
N PRO A 302 12.12 4.17 -1.46
CA PRO A 302 13.07 4.47 -0.40
C PRO A 302 12.46 5.39 0.66
N LEU A 303 12.44 4.95 1.92
CA LEU A 303 11.83 5.69 3.02
C LEU A 303 12.50 7.05 3.25
N GLU A 304 13.83 7.07 3.22
CA GLU A 304 14.62 8.30 3.37
C GLU A 304 14.33 9.33 2.28
N ALA A 305 14.07 8.89 1.04
CA ALA A 305 13.66 9.81 -0.02
C ALA A 305 12.31 10.45 0.30
N MET A 306 11.37 9.69 0.86
CA MET A 306 10.05 10.21 1.21
C MET A 306 10.08 11.12 2.45
N VAL A 307 11.05 10.98 3.33
CA VAL A 307 11.30 11.96 4.41
C VAL A 307 11.61 13.35 3.82
N PHE A 308 12.45 13.41 2.80
CA PHE A 308 12.79 14.67 2.13
C PHE A 308 11.67 15.18 1.20
N GLU A 309 10.93 14.28 0.54
CA GLU A 309 9.73 14.64 -0.20
C GLU A 309 8.66 15.25 0.73
N TYR A 310 8.45 14.65 1.92
CA TYR A 310 7.58 15.22 2.95
C TYR A 310 8.00 16.65 3.30
N ALA A 311 9.28 16.84 3.63
CA ALA A 311 9.81 18.15 3.98
C ALA A 311 9.65 19.17 2.83
N SER A 312 9.84 18.74 1.59
CA SER A 312 9.61 19.57 0.39
C SER A 312 8.15 20.02 0.26
N LEU A 313 7.20 19.11 0.48
CA LEU A 313 5.77 19.38 0.32
C LEU A 313 5.18 20.17 1.50
N ARG A 314 5.68 19.94 2.72
CA ARG A 314 5.18 20.57 3.96
C ARG A 314 5.97 21.80 4.37
N GLY A 315 7.16 22.01 3.84
CA GLY A 315 8.07 23.09 4.26
C GLY A 315 8.70 22.88 5.64
N SER A 316 8.56 21.68 6.22
CA SER A 316 9.02 21.33 7.56
C SER A 316 9.29 19.82 7.65
N LEU A 317 10.20 19.42 8.52
CA LEU A 317 10.41 18.03 8.91
C LEU A 317 9.43 17.56 10.00
N ASP A 318 8.67 18.46 10.61
CA ASP A 318 7.70 18.18 11.66
C ASP A 318 8.22 17.21 12.74
N GLY A 319 9.44 17.50 13.22
CA GLY A 319 10.09 16.76 14.28
C GLY A 319 10.79 15.45 13.86
N MET A 320 10.82 15.11 12.57
CA MET A 320 11.66 14.02 12.06
C MET A 320 13.15 14.38 12.20
N ASP A 321 13.98 13.37 12.49
CA ASP A 321 15.43 13.50 12.61
C ASP A 321 16.15 12.76 11.47
N PRO A 322 16.44 13.41 10.33
CA PRO A 322 17.10 12.77 9.19
C PRO A 322 18.57 12.38 9.47
N THR A 323 19.18 12.86 10.55
CA THR A 323 20.58 12.47 10.92
C THR A 323 20.67 10.98 11.24
N VAL A 324 19.56 10.37 11.67
CA VAL A 324 19.45 8.94 11.96
C VAL A 324 19.64 8.06 10.71
N ILE A 325 19.45 8.59 9.51
CA ILE A 325 19.58 7.84 8.25
C ILE A 325 20.99 7.21 8.11
N THR A 326 22.02 7.92 8.55
CA THR A 326 23.39 7.37 8.52
C THR A 326 23.54 6.17 9.45
N GLU A 327 22.97 6.22 10.66
CA GLU A 327 22.99 5.10 11.60
C GLU A 327 22.24 3.88 11.02
N ILE A 328 21.10 4.12 10.38
CA ILE A 328 20.31 3.10 9.69
C ILE A 328 21.13 2.45 8.58
N ALA A 329 21.77 3.26 7.73
CA ALA A 329 22.60 2.77 6.63
C ALA A 329 23.75 1.90 7.16
N CYS A 330 24.46 2.35 8.20
CA CYS A 330 25.50 1.56 8.84
C CYS A 330 24.97 0.22 9.35
N LEU A 331 23.82 0.21 10.04
CA LEU A 331 23.23 -1.02 10.57
C LEU A 331 22.89 -2.01 9.46
N LEU A 332 22.26 -1.54 8.36
CA LEU A 332 21.80 -2.40 7.26
C LEU A 332 22.96 -2.92 6.40
N TYR A 333 23.97 -2.08 6.12
CA TYR A 333 25.14 -2.49 5.30
C TYR A 333 26.12 -3.36 6.04
N THR A 334 26.17 -3.32 7.37
CA THR A 334 27.04 -4.18 8.19
C THR A 334 26.36 -5.50 8.60
N SER A 335 25.10 -5.69 8.22
CA SER A 335 24.45 -6.99 8.38
C SER A 335 25.13 -8.03 7.48
N PRO A 336 25.41 -9.25 7.96
CA PRO A 336 26.06 -10.28 7.15
C PRO A 336 25.29 -10.52 5.85
N SER A 337 25.97 -10.41 4.72
CA SER A 337 25.41 -10.80 3.43
C SER A 337 25.46 -12.32 3.30
N PRO A 338 24.48 -12.95 2.60
CA PRO A 338 24.57 -14.37 2.25
C PRO A 338 25.86 -14.75 1.50
N ARG A 339 26.56 -13.77 0.92
CA ARG A 339 27.84 -13.96 0.25
C ARG A 339 29.04 -13.96 1.21
N ASP A 340 28.86 -13.55 2.45
CA ASP A 340 29.90 -13.49 3.47
C ASP A 340 29.90 -14.74 4.38
N ALA A 341 28.94 -15.65 4.15
CA ALA A 341 28.83 -16.94 4.80
C ALA A 341 29.30 -18.06 3.86
#